data_fadf70646cbf19bcd5412cb5e02cc096
#
_entry.id   fadf70646cbf19bcd5412cb5e02cc096
#
_cell.length_a   1.000
_cell.length_b   1.000
_cell.length_c   1.000
_cell.angle_alpha   90.00
_cell.angle_beta   90.00
_cell.angle_gamma   90.00
#
_symmetry.space_group_name_H-M   'P 1'
#
loop_
_entity.id
_entity.type
_entity.pdbx_description
1 polymer ?
#
loop_
_entity_poly.entity_id
_entity_poly.type
_entity_poly.pdbx_seq_one_letter_code
_entity_poly.pdbx_strand_id
1 'polypeptide(L)'
;MLLACGASAQTFKAPSQEGWVRTSATQRQSEYPKMNNKGEYWFRFKAPETAKEVQVNFAGQTIPAQKDAEGYWNVIATSPKVGFQLYSIIIDGVKYNDPGSEVVYCNGWAGYIEVPSPGDDYYLMRNVPHGEVREHYFYCDVDKSWRRVYVYTPADYETNFSKRYPVLYLQHGAGEMEQEWVHSGFAAIIADNLIAEGKIEPMIIVMHNDFVYRPGDTRGRLAMSPTYSENFEQMLIYESIPDIDKSYRTIADPQHRAMAGLSMGGMLTNSVGLHHTDMFAYYGLFSGGTPVSQPEIIRKDIVKLVFETCGELEYPDRIKADTEKLNGMGINAAYYVSPGTAHEWQTWRRSLHEFLPLLFK
;
A
#
# COMPACT_ATOMS: atom_id res chain seq x y z
N MET A 1 27.37 -53.01 2.71
CA MET A 1 25.94 -53.11 2.91
C MET A 1 25.51 -51.82 3.67
N LEU A 2 25.19 -50.77 2.93
CA LEU A 2 24.76 -49.52 3.48
C LEU A 2 23.24 -49.59 3.65
N LEU A 3 22.78 -49.65 4.88
CA LEU A 3 21.36 -49.48 5.22
C LEU A 3 20.98 -48.01 4.98
N ALA A 4 20.26 -47.76 3.89
CA ALA A 4 19.56 -46.50 3.71
C ALA A 4 18.38 -46.47 4.69
N CYS A 5 18.52 -45.73 5.80
CA CYS A 5 17.38 -45.32 6.62
C CYS A 5 16.52 -44.36 5.81
N GLY A 6 15.54 -44.91 5.09
CA GLY A 6 14.46 -44.12 4.52
C GLY A 6 13.61 -43.58 5.65
N ALA A 7 13.81 -42.31 6.02
CA ALA A 7 12.82 -41.60 6.80
C ALA A 7 11.55 -41.54 5.95
N SER A 8 10.52 -42.31 6.31
CA SER A 8 9.20 -42.18 5.70
C SER A 8 8.70 -40.78 6.04
N ALA A 9 8.58 -39.93 5.02
CA ALA A 9 7.95 -38.62 5.20
C ALA A 9 6.56 -38.83 5.79
N GLN A 10 6.34 -38.27 6.97
CA GLN A 10 5.07 -38.41 7.66
C GLN A 10 3.98 -37.73 6.81
N THR A 11 2.98 -38.51 6.39
CA THR A 11 1.86 -38.00 5.59
C THR A 11 1.05 -37.01 6.41
N PHE A 12 0.76 -35.83 5.85
CA PHE A 12 -0.07 -34.82 6.49
C PHE A 12 -1.45 -35.40 6.79
N LYS A 13 -1.86 -35.33 8.05
CA LYS A 13 -3.21 -35.68 8.46
C LYS A 13 -4.04 -34.40 8.57
N ALA A 14 -4.92 -34.17 7.61
CA ALA A 14 -5.79 -33.00 7.58
C ALA A 14 -6.67 -32.96 8.85
N PRO A 15 -6.83 -31.78 9.48
CA PRO A 15 -7.80 -31.62 10.56
C PRO A 15 -9.24 -31.74 10.02
N SER A 16 -10.22 -31.82 10.94
CA SER A 16 -11.63 -31.63 10.56
C SER A 16 -11.81 -30.29 9.84
N GLN A 17 -12.69 -30.27 8.82
CA GLN A 17 -13.04 -29.03 8.10
C GLN A 17 -13.95 -28.09 8.92
N GLU A 18 -14.48 -28.58 10.05
CA GLU A 18 -15.35 -27.79 10.91
C GLU A 18 -14.61 -26.59 11.50
N GLY A 19 -15.23 -25.41 11.42
CA GLY A 19 -14.66 -24.15 11.91
C GLY A 19 -13.63 -23.49 10.99
N TRP A 20 -13.31 -24.09 9.83
CA TRP A 20 -12.45 -23.46 8.83
C TRP A 20 -13.29 -22.72 7.79
N VAL A 21 -13.00 -21.45 7.59
CA VAL A 21 -13.62 -20.58 6.59
C VAL A 21 -12.58 -20.04 5.61
N ARG A 22 -13.01 -19.64 4.44
CA ARG A 22 -12.14 -19.00 3.44
C ARG A 22 -11.63 -17.67 3.98
N THR A 23 -10.39 -17.30 3.66
CA THR A 23 -9.89 -15.94 3.93
C THR A 23 -10.50 -14.94 2.96
N SER A 24 -10.38 -13.63 3.25
CA SER A 24 -10.84 -12.56 2.36
C SER A 24 -10.14 -12.57 1.00
N ALA A 25 -8.89 -13.06 0.94
CA ALA A 25 -8.08 -13.16 -0.27
C ALA A 25 -8.27 -14.49 -1.04
N THR A 26 -9.05 -15.44 -0.51
CA THR A 26 -9.26 -16.71 -1.21
C THR A 26 -10.08 -16.50 -2.48
N GLN A 27 -9.56 -16.89 -3.63
CA GLN A 27 -10.23 -16.80 -4.92
C GLN A 27 -11.58 -17.51 -4.91
N ARG A 28 -12.59 -16.95 -5.60
CA ARG A 28 -13.98 -17.45 -5.54
C ARG A 28 -14.15 -18.91 -5.89
N GLN A 29 -13.31 -19.44 -6.79
CA GLN A 29 -13.34 -20.84 -7.24
C GLN A 29 -12.44 -21.75 -6.40
N SER A 30 -11.74 -21.21 -5.40
CA SER A 30 -10.83 -21.97 -4.53
C SER A 30 -11.41 -22.15 -3.13
N GLU A 31 -10.97 -23.21 -2.46
CA GLU A 31 -11.31 -23.45 -1.07
C GLU A 31 -10.24 -22.91 -0.10
N TYR A 32 -9.02 -22.80 -0.56
CA TYR A 32 -7.87 -22.39 0.22
C TYR A 32 -7.23 -21.12 -0.36
N PRO A 33 -6.54 -20.34 0.49
CA PRO A 33 -6.29 -20.53 1.92
C PRO A 33 -7.55 -20.41 2.79
N LYS A 34 -7.55 -21.11 3.94
CA LYS A 34 -8.61 -21.03 4.97
C LYS A 34 -8.06 -20.47 6.26
N MET A 35 -8.95 -19.96 7.10
CA MET A 35 -8.65 -19.53 8.47
C MET A 35 -9.67 -20.11 9.46
N ASN A 36 -9.31 -20.17 10.75
CA ASN A 36 -10.20 -20.55 11.81
C ASN A 36 -10.24 -19.52 12.94
N ASN A 37 -11.11 -19.73 13.92
CA ASN A 37 -11.28 -18.83 15.07
C ASN A 37 -10.11 -18.86 16.09
N LYS A 38 -9.11 -19.73 15.89
CA LYS A 38 -7.88 -19.78 16.70
C LYS A 38 -6.76 -18.93 16.08
N GLY A 39 -7.01 -18.28 14.94
CA GLY A 39 -5.98 -17.52 14.20
C GLY A 39 -5.00 -18.41 13.44
N GLU A 40 -5.40 -19.64 13.13
CA GLU A 40 -4.61 -20.53 12.27
C GLU A 40 -5.03 -20.34 10.81
N TYR A 41 -4.06 -20.42 9.88
CA TYR A 41 -4.22 -20.31 8.44
C TYR A 41 -3.79 -21.62 7.80
N TRP A 42 -4.64 -22.19 6.96
CA TRP A 42 -4.39 -23.44 6.24
C TRP A 42 -4.20 -23.20 4.77
N PHE A 43 -2.97 -23.37 4.30
CA PHE A 43 -2.58 -23.35 2.91
C PHE A 43 -2.60 -24.79 2.38
N ARG A 44 -3.28 -25.02 1.24
CA ARG A 44 -3.38 -26.34 0.63
C ARG A 44 -3.36 -26.18 -0.91
N PHE A 45 -2.36 -26.76 -1.55
CA PHE A 45 -2.11 -26.55 -2.98
C PHE A 45 -1.43 -27.76 -3.62
N LYS A 46 -1.44 -27.82 -4.96
CA LYS A 46 -0.66 -28.80 -5.74
C LYS A 46 0.71 -28.23 -6.07
N ALA A 47 1.72 -29.11 -6.11
CA ALA A 47 3.03 -28.85 -6.69
C ALA A 47 3.37 -29.96 -7.69
N PRO A 48 4.35 -29.76 -8.59
CA PRO A 48 4.80 -30.81 -9.51
C PRO A 48 5.16 -32.10 -8.73
N GLU A 49 4.90 -33.26 -9.35
CA GLU A 49 5.24 -34.54 -8.70
C GLU A 49 6.73 -34.69 -8.44
N THR A 50 7.55 -34.03 -9.24
CA THR A 50 9.02 -34.00 -9.13
C THR A 50 9.53 -33.08 -8.02
N ALA A 51 8.67 -32.27 -7.39
CA ALA A 51 9.05 -31.35 -6.31
C ALA A 51 9.65 -32.12 -5.12
N LYS A 52 10.84 -31.70 -4.71
CA LYS A 52 11.61 -32.32 -3.60
C LYS A 52 11.37 -31.60 -2.29
N GLU A 53 11.34 -30.28 -2.35
CA GLU A 53 11.14 -29.39 -1.19
C GLU A 53 10.02 -28.41 -1.48
N VAL A 54 9.02 -28.39 -0.61
CA VAL A 54 7.89 -27.44 -0.71
C VAL A 54 7.68 -26.76 0.61
N GLN A 55 7.59 -25.44 0.58
CA GLN A 55 7.46 -24.58 1.75
C GLN A 55 6.43 -23.49 1.48
N VAL A 56 5.92 -22.88 2.54
CA VAL A 56 5.18 -21.61 2.49
C VAL A 56 5.97 -20.57 3.29
N ASN A 57 6.27 -19.43 2.67
CA ASN A 57 6.71 -18.25 3.40
C ASN A 57 5.47 -17.44 3.73
N PHE A 58 5.20 -17.25 5.02
CA PHE A 58 4.04 -16.50 5.51
C PHE A 58 4.43 -15.62 6.69
N ALA A 59 4.09 -14.34 6.62
CA ALA A 59 4.39 -13.34 7.66
C ALA A 59 5.87 -13.36 8.11
N GLY A 60 6.79 -13.56 7.16
CA GLY A 60 8.24 -13.62 7.39
C GLY A 60 8.76 -14.97 7.90
N GLN A 61 7.89 -15.98 8.05
CA GLN A 61 8.28 -17.33 8.45
C GLN A 61 8.27 -18.27 7.25
N THR A 62 9.31 -19.09 7.09
CA THR A 62 9.37 -20.15 6.08
C THR A 62 9.06 -21.49 6.73
N ILE A 63 7.98 -22.14 6.32
CA ILE A 63 7.38 -23.31 6.97
C ILE A 63 7.35 -24.47 5.96
N PRO A 64 7.96 -25.61 6.28
CA PRO A 64 7.90 -26.79 5.42
C PRO A 64 6.47 -27.31 5.24
N ALA A 65 6.09 -27.61 4.02
CA ALA A 65 4.81 -28.21 3.70
C ALA A 65 4.88 -29.74 3.79
N GLN A 66 3.75 -30.34 4.13
CA GLN A 66 3.61 -31.81 4.18
C GLN A 66 2.57 -32.28 3.17
N LYS A 67 2.84 -33.38 2.48
CA LYS A 67 1.95 -33.95 1.47
C LYS A 67 0.87 -34.82 2.13
N ASP A 68 -0.39 -34.64 1.73
CA ASP A 68 -1.50 -35.49 2.16
C ASP A 68 -1.67 -36.71 1.23
N ALA A 69 -2.59 -37.61 1.60
CA ALA A 69 -2.87 -38.81 0.83
C ALA A 69 -3.46 -38.54 -0.57
N GLU A 70 -4.04 -37.36 -0.79
CA GLU A 70 -4.58 -36.91 -2.07
C GLU A 70 -3.52 -36.21 -2.95
N GLY A 71 -2.29 -36.10 -2.43
CA GLY A 71 -1.15 -35.49 -3.10
C GLY A 71 -1.15 -33.96 -3.10
N TYR A 72 -1.88 -33.32 -2.18
CA TYR A 72 -1.76 -31.89 -1.93
C TYR A 72 -0.70 -31.62 -0.86
N TRP A 73 -0.01 -30.52 -1.01
CA TRP A 73 0.88 -29.98 0.01
C TRP A 73 0.12 -29.06 0.96
N ASN A 74 0.40 -29.19 2.24
CA ASN A 74 -0.34 -28.53 3.28
C ASN A 74 0.60 -27.86 4.27
N VAL A 75 0.22 -26.64 4.70
CA VAL A 75 0.80 -25.92 5.84
C VAL A 75 -0.35 -25.38 6.67
N ILE A 76 -0.28 -25.56 8.00
CA ILE A 76 -1.11 -24.82 8.95
C ILE A 76 -0.18 -23.99 9.81
N ALA A 77 -0.43 -22.68 9.87
CA ALA A 77 0.42 -21.73 10.57
C ALA A 77 -0.40 -20.60 11.22
N THR A 78 0.16 -19.97 12.24
CA THR A 78 -0.33 -18.71 12.80
C THR A 78 0.54 -17.55 12.34
N SER A 79 0.00 -16.34 12.31
CA SER A 79 0.79 -15.13 12.06
C SER A 79 1.26 -14.53 13.38
N PRO A 80 2.54 -14.13 13.51
CA PRO A 80 3.01 -13.37 14.66
C PRO A 80 2.59 -11.88 14.58
N LYS A 81 2.00 -11.45 13.47
CA LYS A 81 1.61 -10.07 13.18
C LYS A 81 0.16 -10.00 12.78
N VAL A 82 -0.48 -8.87 13.03
CA VAL A 82 -1.84 -8.53 12.59
C VAL A 82 -1.82 -7.76 11.27
N GLY A 83 -3.00 -7.56 10.68
CA GLY A 83 -3.18 -6.81 9.45
C GLY A 83 -2.72 -7.55 8.21
N PHE A 84 -2.26 -6.83 7.22
CA PHE A 84 -1.93 -7.33 5.90
C PHE A 84 -0.60 -8.10 5.90
N GLN A 85 -0.65 -9.41 5.65
CA GLN A 85 0.52 -10.29 5.66
C GLN A 85 0.71 -10.99 4.32
N LEU A 86 1.87 -10.81 3.71
CA LEU A 86 2.22 -11.48 2.46
C LEU A 86 2.56 -12.95 2.69
N TYR A 87 2.25 -13.78 1.68
CA TYR A 87 2.75 -15.14 1.63
C TYR A 87 3.10 -15.58 0.20
N SER A 88 3.92 -16.60 0.09
CA SER A 88 4.29 -17.24 -1.16
C SER A 88 4.56 -18.73 -0.95
N ILE A 89 4.34 -19.53 -2.00
CA ILE A 89 4.76 -20.92 -2.07
C ILE A 89 6.21 -20.95 -2.56
N ILE A 90 7.04 -21.80 -1.97
CA ILE A 90 8.42 -22.03 -2.41
C ILE A 90 8.53 -23.51 -2.80
N ILE A 91 8.91 -23.79 -4.05
CA ILE A 91 9.11 -25.14 -4.57
C ILE A 91 10.54 -25.24 -5.09
N ASP A 92 11.33 -26.11 -4.49
CA ASP A 92 12.74 -26.32 -4.83
C ASP A 92 13.55 -25.01 -4.90
N GLY A 93 13.29 -24.11 -3.94
CA GLY A 93 13.94 -22.80 -3.82
C GLY A 93 13.37 -21.68 -4.70
N VAL A 94 12.38 -21.96 -5.57
CA VAL A 94 11.75 -20.95 -6.44
C VAL A 94 10.42 -20.49 -5.83
N LYS A 95 10.19 -19.18 -5.83
CA LYS A 95 8.94 -18.55 -5.38
C LYS A 95 7.84 -18.69 -6.43
N TYR A 96 6.64 -19.07 -5.98
CA TYR A 96 5.41 -19.13 -6.77
C TYR A 96 4.26 -18.46 -6.04
N ASN A 97 3.31 -17.95 -6.81
CA ASN A 97 2.02 -17.50 -6.29
C ASN A 97 1.09 -18.69 -6.05
N ASP A 98 0.29 -18.61 -5.01
CA ASP A 98 -0.82 -19.54 -4.82
C ASP A 98 -1.95 -19.19 -5.79
N PRO A 99 -2.34 -20.08 -6.73
CA PRO A 99 -3.47 -19.83 -7.61
C PRO A 99 -4.81 -19.77 -6.87
N GLY A 100 -4.85 -20.21 -5.62
CA GLY A 100 -6.02 -20.12 -4.75
C GLY A 100 -6.23 -18.78 -4.08
N SER A 101 -5.29 -17.83 -4.23
CA SER A 101 -5.33 -16.51 -3.60
C SER A 101 -5.36 -15.37 -4.61
N GLU A 102 -5.98 -14.27 -4.22
CA GLU A 102 -5.68 -12.98 -4.84
C GLU A 102 -4.22 -12.62 -4.60
N VAL A 103 -3.65 -11.82 -5.49
CA VAL A 103 -2.23 -11.44 -5.45
C VAL A 103 -2.05 -9.93 -5.51
N VAL A 104 -0.99 -9.46 -4.88
CA VAL A 104 -0.53 -8.06 -4.87
C VAL A 104 0.92 -8.01 -5.30
N TYR A 105 1.41 -6.83 -5.68
CA TYR A 105 2.78 -6.65 -6.13
C TYR A 105 3.64 -5.97 -5.05
N CYS A 106 4.61 -6.71 -4.53
CA CYS A 106 5.63 -6.18 -3.62
C CYS A 106 6.96 -6.88 -3.91
N ASN A 107 7.83 -6.24 -4.70
CA ASN A 107 9.05 -6.86 -5.25
C ASN A 107 8.80 -8.20 -5.97
N GLY A 108 7.66 -8.28 -6.65
CA GLY A 108 7.12 -9.49 -7.28
C GLY A 108 5.72 -9.79 -6.74
N TRP A 109 4.99 -10.62 -7.48
CA TRP A 109 3.65 -11.02 -7.08
C TRP A 109 3.67 -11.95 -5.86
N ALA A 110 2.76 -11.74 -4.93
CA ALA A 110 2.58 -12.58 -3.74
C ALA A 110 1.09 -12.67 -3.36
N GLY A 111 0.69 -13.79 -2.79
CA GLY A 111 -0.60 -13.89 -2.10
C GLY A 111 -0.58 -13.10 -0.80
N TYR A 112 -1.74 -12.84 -0.24
CA TYR A 112 -1.85 -12.18 1.05
C TYR A 112 -2.90 -12.81 1.97
N ILE A 113 -2.78 -12.53 3.22
CA ILE A 113 -3.73 -12.87 4.27
C ILE A 113 -4.02 -11.59 5.06
N GLU A 114 -5.29 -11.27 5.22
CA GLU A 114 -5.72 -10.24 6.17
C GLU A 114 -5.88 -10.88 7.55
N VAL A 115 -4.92 -10.65 8.42
CA VAL A 115 -4.94 -11.15 9.80
C VAL A 115 -5.75 -10.16 10.64
N PRO A 116 -6.81 -10.58 11.35
CA PRO A 116 -7.64 -9.68 12.13
C PRO A 116 -6.83 -8.79 13.07
N SER A 117 -7.10 -7.49 13.01
CA SER A 117 -6.49 -6.46 13.87
C SER A 117 -7.60 -5.80 14.69
N PRO A 118 -7.79 -6.18 15.95
CA PRO A 118 -8.84 -5.61 16.78
C PRO A 118 -8.72 -4.08 16.90
N GLY A 119 -9.82 -3.37 16.62
CA GLY A 119 -9.85 -1.90 16.63
C GLY A 119 -9.50 -1.23 15.28
N ASP A 120 -9.03 -1.99 14.30
CA ASP A 120 -8.70 -1.48 12.96
C ASP A 120 -9.75 -1.96 11.92
N ASP A 121 -10.99 -1.55 12.08
CA ASP A 121 -12.09 -1.91 11.17
C ASP A 121 -12.37 -0.84 10.09
N TYR A 122 -11.66 0.28 10.12
CA TYR A 122 -11.84 1.42 9.22
C TYR A 122 -11.54 1.12 7.75
N TYR A 123 -10.77 0.07 7.45
CA TYR A 123 -10.48 -0.41 6.09
C TYR A 123 -11.32 -1.62 5.66
N LEU A 124 -12.25 -2.08 6.51
CA LEU A 124 -13.16 -3.17 6.15
C LEU A 124 -14.33 -2.63 5.33
N MET A 125 -14.78 -3.43 4.36
CA MET A 125 -15.95 -3.11 3.57
C MET A 125 -17.19 -3.00 4.46
N ARG A 126 -17.88 -1.85 4.42
CA ARG A 126 -19.09 -1.55 5.19
C ARG A 126 -20.27 -1.33 4.23
N ASN A 127 -21.49 -1.41 4.73
CA ASN A 127 -22.69 -1.09 3.95
C ASN A 127 -22.93 0.43 3.95
N VAL A 128 -22.10 1.14 3.21
CA VAL A 128 -22.15 2.61 2.99
C VAL A 128 -22.07 2.90 1.49
N PRO A 129 -22.38 4.10 1.01
CA PRO A 129 -22.13 4.46 -0.38
C PRO A 129 -20.63 4.34 -0.71
N HIS A 130 -20.31 3.65 -1.80
CA HIS A 130 -18.94 3.47 -2.26
C HIS A 130 -18.64 4.28 -3.52
N GLY A 131 -17.44 4.84 -3.57
CA GLY A 131 -16.88 5.45 -4.75
C GLY A 131 -16.39 4.42 -5.77
N GLU A 132 -15.78 4.90 -6.84
CA GLU A 132 -15.22 4.06 -7.90
C GLU A 132 -13.72 4.26 -8.02
N VAL A 133 -13.01 3.18 -8.33
CA VAL A 133 -11.59 3.22 -8.71
C VAL A 133 -11.51 2.99 -10.22
N ARG A 134 -10.94 3.95 -10.93
CA ARG A 134 -10.84 3.97 -12.40
C ARG A 134 -9.39 3.85 -12.84
N GLU A 135 -9.14 3.08 -13.88
CA GLU A 135 -7.89 3.15 -14.62
C GLU A 135 -7.96 4.34 -15.59
N HIS A 136 -7.04 5.26 -15.43
CA HIS A 136 -6.87 6.41 -16.32
C HIS A 136 -5.52 6.34 -17.02
N TYR A 137 -5.46 6.71 -18.29
CA TYR A 137 -4.26 6.62 -19.09
C TYR A 137 -3.92 7.99 -19.69
N PHE A 138 -2.67 8.40 -19.54
CA PHE A 138 -2.13 9.58 -20.22
C PHE A 138 -0.78 9.25 -20.88
N TYR A 139 -0.43 9.97 -21.94
CA TYR A 139 0.88 9.83 -22.54
C TYR A 139 1.87 10.70 -21.79
N CYS A 140 2.97 10.12 -21.34
CA CYS A 140 4.04 10.80 -20.62
C CYS A 140 5.21 11.09 -21.54
N ASP A 141 5.52 12.38 -21.71
CA ASP A 141 6.64 12.80 -22.55
C ASP A 141 8.00 12.56 -21.90
N VAL A 142 8.06 12.47 -20.56
CA VAL A 142 9.30 12.19 -19.84
C VAL A 142 9.85 10.82 -20.20
N ASP A 143 9.02 9.77 -20.13
CA ASP A 143 9.44 8.39 -20.41
C ASP A 143 9.00 7.86 -21.78
N LYS A 144 8.34 8.73 -22.58
CA LYS A 144 7.85 8.43 -23.95
C LYS A 144 6.93 7.21 -23.99
N SER A 145 6.06 7.05 -22.99
CA SER A 145 5.16 5.91 -22.88
C SER A 145 3.76 6.32 -22.39
N TRP A 146 2.80 5.42 -22.62
CA TRP A 146 1.50 5.51 -21.97
C TRP A 146 1.61 5.07 -20.52
N ARG A 147 1.17 5.92 -19.61
CA ARG A 147 1.14 5.62 -18.18
C ARG A 147 -0.29 5.40 -17.71
N ARG A 148 -0.46 4.40 -16.87
CA ARG A 148 -1.69 4.16 -16.13
C ARG A 148 -1.59 4.78 -14.76
N VAL A 149 -2.70 5.38 -14.30
CA VAL A 149 -2.90 5.81 -12.92
C VAL A 149 -4.23 5.28 -12.42
N TYR A 150 -4.34 4.99 -11.15
CA TYR A 150 -5.63 4.68 -10.53
C TYR A 150 -6.21 5.97 -9.93
N VAL A 151 -7.47 6.22 -10.22
CA VAL A 151 -8.19 7.41 -9.75
C VAL A 151 -9.43 6.98 -8.99
N TYR A 152 -9.43 7.17 -7.67
CA TYR A 152 -10.63 7.04 -6.88
C TYR A 152 -11.48 8.31 -7.01
N THR A 153 -12.78 8.13 -7.26
CA THR A 153 -13.80 9.19 -7.24
C THR A 153 -14.86 8.85 -6.21
N PRO A 154 -15.31 9.80 -5.35
CA PRO A 154 -16.25 9.52 -4.29
C PRO A 154 -17.65 9.15 -4.81
N ALA A 155 -18.49 8.53 -3.98
CA ALA A 155 -19.79 7.97 -4.36
C ALA A 155 -20.75 8.96 -5.03
N ASP A 156 -20.66 10.26 -4.68
CA ASP A 156 -21.48 11.30 -5.27
C ASP A 156 -20.92 11.87 -6.60
N TYR A 157 -19.78 11.37 -7.06
CA TYR A 157 -19.13 11.89 -8.25
C TYR A 157 -20.01 11.77 -9.51
N GLU A 158 -20.67 10.63 -9.76
CA GLU A 158 -21.52 10.43 -10.94
C GLU A 158 -22.95 10.97 -10.79
N THR A 159 -23.32 11.46 -9.63
CA THR A 159 -24.66 12.01 -9.37
C THR A 159 -24.68 13.52 -9.18
N ASN A 160 -23.54 14.13 -8.81
CA ASN A 160 -23.42 15.58 -8.60
C ASN A 160 -22.46 16.21 -9.62
N PHE A 161 -22.94 16.43 -10.84
CA PHE A 161 -22.13 16.93 -11.96
C PHE A 161 -21.65 18.39 -11.79
N SER A 162 -22.26 19.18 -10.91
CA SER A 162 -21.84 20.55 -10.64
C SER A 162 -20.72 20.66 -9.60
N LYS A 163 -20.52 19.61 -8.80
CA LYS A 163 -19.52 19.58 -7.73
C LYS A 163 -18.12 19.36 -8.29
N ARG A 164 -17.15 20.09 -7.76
CA ARG A 164 -15.71 19.87 -7.94
C ARG A 164 -15.13 19.37 -6.63
N TYR A 165 -14.05 18.65 -6.70
CA TYR A 165 -13.47 17.91 -5.58
C TYR A 165 -12.01 18.29 -5.35
N PRO A 166 -11.56 18.38 -4.11
CA PRO A 166 -10.13 18.45 -3.80
C PRO A 166 -9.44 17.14 -4.20
N VAL A 167 -8.12 17.17 -4.35
CA VAL A 167 -7.34 16.05 -4.88
C VAL A 167 -6.19 15.69 -3.94
N LEU A 168 -6.09 14.40 -3.60
CA LEU A 168 -4.92 13.80 -2.97
C LEU A 168 -4.13 13.01 -4.02
N TYR A 169 -2.86 13.35 -4.22
CA TYR A 169 -1.89 12.57 -4.98
C TYR A 169 -1.15 11.66 -4.00
N LEU A 170 -1.37 10.33 -4.12
CA LEU A 170 -0.95 9.33 -3.13
C LEU A 170 0.04 8.33 -3.74
N GLN A 171 1.28 8.35 -3.24
CA GLN A 171 2.42 7.65 -3.82
C GLN A 171 2.72 6.33 -3.09
N HIS A 172 3.10 5.29 -3.85
CA HIS A 172 3.47 3.98 -3.33
C HIS A 172 4.92 3.92 -2.85
N GLY A 173 5.35 2.79 -2.31
CA GLY A 173 6.71 2.53 -1.84
C GLY A 173 7.60 1.83 -2.87
N ALA A 174 8.87 1.67 -2.51
CA ALA A 174 9.83 0.94 -3.33
C ALA A 174 9.41 -0.53 -3.52
N GLY A 175 9.46 -0.99 -4.77
CA GLY A 175 9.08 -2.36 -5.13
C GLY A 175 7.58 -2.58 -5.29
N GLU A 176 6.78 -1.53 -5.22
CA GLU A 176 5.33 -1.54 -5.40
C GLU A 176 4.94 -0.91 -6.75
N MET A 177 3.64 -0.77 -7.01
CA MET A 177 3.07 -0.22 -8.23
C MET A 177 1.85 0.67 -7.90
N GLU A 178 1.33 1.39 -8.90
CA GLU A 178 0.19 2.31 -8.79
C GLU A 178 -1.09 1.71 -8.19
N GLN A 179 -1.24 0.40 -8.26
CA GLN A 179 -2.41 -0.32 -7.76
C GLN A 179 -2.36 -0.65 -6.26
N GLU A 180 -1.19 -0.52 -5.61
CA GLU A 180 -1.01 -1.06 -4.26
C GLU A 180 -1.77 -0.28 -3.19
N TRP A 181 -1.98 1.00 -3.34
CA TRP A 181 -2.89 1.73 -2.46
C TRP A 181 -4.36 1.29 -2.60
N VAL A 182 -4.73 0.69 -3.75
CA VAL A 182 -6.06 0.09 -3.93
C VAL A 182 -6.14 -1.28 -3.27
N HIS A 183 -5.20 -2.19 -3.58
CA HIS A 183 -5.30 -3.61 -3.23
C HIS A 183 -4.65 -3.96 -1.89
N SER A 184 -3.56 -3.28 -1.53
CA SER A 184 -2.85 -3.48 -0.27
C SER A 184 -3.22 -2.41 0.76
N GLY A 185 -3.41 -1.17 0.33
CA GLY A 185 -3.72 -0.01 1.18
C GLY A 185 -5.20 0.18 1.50
N PHE A 186 -6.10 -0.34 0.66
CA PHE A 186 -7.56 -0.14 0.75
C PHE A 186 -7.97 1.35 0.84
N ALA A 187 -7.22 2.23 0.15
CA ALA A 187 -7.41 3.68 0.25
C ALA A 187 -8.84 4.13 -0.11
N ALA A 188 -9.46 3.51 -1.11
CA ALA A 188 -10.84 3.80 -1.51
C ALA A 188 -11.83 3.46 -0.39
N ILE A 189 -11.68 2.29 0.25
CA ILE A 189 -12.56 1.83 1.34
C ILE A 189 -12.40 2.72 2.58
N ILE A 190 -11.14 3.10 2.92
CA ILE A 190 -10.86 4.03 4.02
C ILE A 190 -11.55 5.38 3.76
N ALA A 191 -11.43 5.90 2.54
CA ALA A 191 -12.07 7.17 2.15
C ALA A 191 -13.60 7.07 2.23
N ASP A 192 -14.22 6.02 1.66
CA ASP A 192 -15.66 5.80 1.70
C ASP A 192 -16.21 5.74 3.13
N ASN A 193 -15.55 4.98 4.01
CA ASN A 193 -15.94 4.86 5.41
C ASN A 193 -15.85 6.21 6.14
N LEU A 194 -14.76 6.96 5.93
CA LEU A 194 -14.58 8.28 6.55
C LEU A 194 -15.56 9.34 6.00
N ILE A 195 -15.91 9.28 4.70
CA ILE A 195 -16.95 10.13 4.10
C ILE A 195 -18.30 9.81 4.72
N ALA A 196 -18.65 8.53 4.85
CA ALA A 196 -19.92 8.11 5.46
C ALA A 196 -20.03 8.49 6.95
N GLU A 197 -18.90 8.54 7.66
CA GLU A 197 -18.80 9.01 9.03
C GLU A 197 -18.84 10.56 9.14
N GLY A 198 -18.82 11.28 8.02
CA GLY A 198 -18.76 12.74 8.00
C GLY A 198 -17.43 13.33 8.53
N LYS A 199 -16.37 12.54 8.52
CA LYS A 199 -15.04 12.93 9.04
C LYS A 199 -14.17 13.63 8.01
N ILE A 200 -14.42 13.40 6.73
CA ILE A 200 -13.67 13.98 5.61
C ILE A 200 -14.60 14.57 4.54
N GLU A 201 -14.09 15.58 3.84
CA GLU A 201 -14.70 16.05 2.60
C GLU A 201 -14.50 14.99 1.49
N PRO A 202 -15.56 14.71 0.67
CA PRO A 202 -15.40 13.88 -0.51
C PRO A 202 -14.30 14.43 -1.43
N MET A 203 -13.33 13.60 -1.78
CA MET A 203 -12.16 13.97 -2.56
C MET A 203 -11.84 12.95 -3.65
N ILE A 204 -11.06 13.36 -4.64
CA ILE A 204 -10.42 12.47 -5.62
C ILE A 204 -9.08 12.02 -5.05
N ILE A 205 -8.72 10.75 -5.22
CA ILE A 205 -7.38 10.23 -4.87
C ILE A 205 -6.73 9.69 -6.14
N VAL A 206 -5.55 10.20 -6.48
CA VAL A 206 -4.78 9.81 -7.67
C VAL A 206 -3.53 9.04 -7.24
N MET A 207 -3.40 7.82 -7.72
CA MET A 207 -2.33 6.89 -7.36
C MET A 207 -1.50 6.57 -8.60
N HIS A 208 -0.23 7.02 -8.60
CA HIS A 208 0.70 6.86 -9.71
C HIS A 208 1.61 5.65 -9.54
N ASN A 209 2.19 5.24 -10.67
CA ASN A 209 3.45 4.50 -10.63
C ASN A 209 4.59 5.52 -10.55
N ASP A 210 5.35 5.49 -9.46
CA ASP A 210 6.39 6.49 -9.18
C ASP A 210 7.68 6.23 -9.96
N PHE A 211 7.81 5.07 -10.61
CA PHE A 211 8.98 4.74 -11.42
C PHE A 211 8.89 5.40 -12.80
N VAL A 212 9.64 6.50 -12.97
CA VAL A 212 9.70 7.29 -14.21
C VAL A 212 11.12 7.24 -14.77
N TYR A 213 11.29 6.60 -15.91
CA TYR A 213 12.59 6.40 -16.56
C TYR A 213 12.60 7.01 -17.95
N ARG A 214 13.51 7.95 -18.21
CA ARG A 214 13.73 8.45 -19.56
C ARG A 214 14.30 7.35 -20.47
N PRO A 215 14.09 7.43 -21.77
CA PRO A 215 14.77 6.53 -22.70
C PRO A 215 16.29 6.57 -22.48
N GLY A 216 16.89 5.41 -22.21
CA GLY A 216 18.32 5.27 -21.92
C GLY A 216 18.68 5.23 -20.42
N ASP A 217 17.76 5.54 -19.52
CA ASP A 217 18.00 5.41 -18.09
C ASP A 217 18.21 3.94 -17.66
N THR A 218 19.14 3.71 -16.77
CA THR A 218 19.36 2.37 -16.19
C THR A 218 18.28 2.07 -15.16
N ARG A 219 17.42 1.10 -15.45
CA ARG A 219 16.36 0.66 -14.54
C ARG A 219 16.93 -0.02 -13.28
N GLY A 220 16.27 0.15 -12.17
CA GLY A 220 16.47 -0.64 -10.94
C GLY A 220 17.35 -0.05 -9.85
N ARG A 221 18.18 0.97 -10.11
CA ARG A 221 18.98 1.65 -9.07
C ARG A 221 18.71 3.16 -8.96
N LEU A 222 17.84 3.69 -9.79
CA LEU A 222 17.54 5.13 -9.81
C LEU A 222 16.61 5.58 -8.69
N ALA A 223 15.91 4.67 -8.03
CA ALA A 223 14.85 4.96 -7.06
C ALA A 223 15.22 5.88 -5.87
N MET A 224 16.45 6.33 -5.77
CA MET A 224 16.94 7.24 -4.72
C MET A 224 17.94 8.27 -5.27
N SER A 225 18.04 8.39 -6.59
CA SER A 225 18.94 9.36 -7.23
C SER A 225 18.23 10.68 -7.49
N PRO A 226 18.95 11.80 -7.58
CA PRO A 226 18.37 13.08 -8.03
C PRO A 226 17.61 12.98 -9.36
N THR A 227 18.16 12.24 -10.32
CA THR A 227 17.52 12.01 -11.64
C THR A 227 16.14 11.33 -11.52
N TYR A 228 15.99 10.42 -10.55
CA TYR A 228 14.71 9.78 -10.29
C TYR A 228 13.66 10.79 -9.79
N SER A 229 14.01 11.60 -8.80
CA SER A 229 13.12 12.65 -8.28
C SER A 229 12.79 13.69 -9.36
N GLU A 230 13.77 14.10 -10.16
CA GLU A 230 13.57 15.02 -11.30
C GLU A 230 12.62 14.45 -12.36
N ASN A 231 12.77 13.17 -12.74
CA ASN A 231 11.88 12.55 -13.71
C ASN A 231 10.44 12.45 -13.17
N PHE A 232 10.29 12.05 -11.90
CA PHE A 232 8.99 12.00 -11.21
C PHE A 232 8.37 13.40 -11.11
N GLU A 233 9.15 14.41 -10.74
CA GLU A 233 8.73 15.82 -10.68
C GLU A 233 8.17 16.27 -12.04
N GLN A 234 8.93 16.06 -13.13
CA GLN A 234 8.50 16.44 -14.48
C GLN A 234 7.19 15.75 -14.86
N MET A 235 7.06 14.45 -14.61
CA MET A 235 5.84 13.70 -14.88
C MET A 235 4.67 14.21 -14.04
N LEU A 236 4.84 14.34 -12.72
CA LEU A 236 3.75 14.69 -11.81
C LEU A 236 3.26 16.13 -12.05
N ILE A 237 4.19 17.10 -11.98
CA ILE A 237 3.85 18.52 -11.95
C ILE A 237 3.41 19.04 -13.32
N TYR A 238 4.10 18.63 -14.39
CA TYR A 238 3.90 19.25 -15.71
C TYR A 238 3.06 18.40 -16.65
N GLU A 239 2.81 17.13 -16.37
CA GLU A 239 2.04 16.24 -17.23
C GLU A 239 0.80 15.68 -16.53
N SER A 240 0.95 14.97 -15.40
CA SER A 240 -0.16 14.28 -14.77
C SER A 240 -1.16 15.22 -14.11
N ILE A 241 -0.72 16.19 -13.31
CA ILE A 241 -1.64 17.15 -12.66
C ILE A 241 -2.49 17.91 -13.69
N PRO A 242 -1.93 18.48 -14.76
CA PRO A 242 -2.72 19.12 -15.82
C PRO A 242 -3.70 18.17 -16.54
N ASP A 243 -3.31 16.91 -16.76
CA ASP A 243 -4.17 15.92 -17.39
C ASP A 243 -5.35 15.52 -16.47
N ILE A 244 -5.09 15.31 -15.18
CA ILE A 244 -6.13 15.02 -14.17
C ILE A 244 -7.09 16.21 -14.01
N ASP A 245 -6.58 17.45 -13.94
CA ASP A 245 -7.42 18.64 -13.82
C ASP A 245 -8.31 18.86 -15.06
N LYS A 246 -7.86 18.44 -16.23
CA LYS A 246 -8.64 18.46 -17.47
C LYS A 246 -9.67 17.33 -17.54
N SER A 247 -9.34 16.15 -17.02
CA SER A 247 -10.14 14.93 -17.18
C SER A 247 -11.17 14.72 -16.07
N TYR A 248 -10.95 15.30 -14.89
CA TYR A 248 -11.80 15.16 -13.71
C TYR A 248 -12.28 16.50 -13.18
N ARG A 249 -13.35 16.48 -12.40
CA ARG A 249 -13.90 17.68 -11.75
C ARG A 249 -13.11 18.04 -10.50
N THR A 250 -11.89 18.48 -10.68
CA THR A 250 -10.99 18.91 -9.61
C THR A 250 -11.20 20.39 -9.24
N ILE A 251 -10.86 20.75 -8.00
CA ILE A 251 -10.63 22.14 -7.59
C ILE A 251 -9.13 22.39 -7.79
N ALA A 252 -8.77 23.06 -8.89
CA ALA A 252 -7.39 23.19 -9.37
C ALA A 252 -6.63 24.34 -8.71
N ASP A 253 -6.56 24.35 -7.38
CA ASP A 253 -5.78 25.33 -6.62
C ASP A 253 -4.99 24.64 -5.48
N PRO A 254 -3.95 25.29 -4.95
CA PRO A 254 -3.10 24.70 -3.91
C PRO A 254 -3.84 24.30 -2.63
N GLN A 255 -4.87 25.06 -2.24
CA GLN A 255 -5.61 24.83 -0.98
C GLN A 255 -6.45 23.54 -1.03
N HIS A 256 -6.74 23.06 -2.25
CA HIS A 256 -7.52 21.86 -2.49
C HIS A 256 -6.66 20.74 -3.10
N ARG A 257 -5.33 20.81 -2.94
CA ARG A 257 -4.42 19.79 -3.42
C ARG A 257 -3.49 19.33 -2.30
N ALA A 258 -3.41 18.00 -2.13
CA ALA A 258 -2.55 17.31 -1.18
C ALA A 258 -1.62 16.33 -1.89
N MET A 259 -0.45 16.11 -1.34
CA MET A 259 0.47 15.05 -1.75
C MET A 259 0.89 14.23 -0.54
N ALA A 260 0.83 12.91 -0.66
CA ALA A 260 1.28 12.00 0.38
C ALA A 260 1.87 10.73 -0.23
N GLY A 261 2.59 9.96 0.57
CA GLY A 261 3.08 8.66 0.13
C GLY A 261 3.76 7.88 1.24
N LEU A 262 3.89 6.58 1.01
CA LEU A 262 4.56 5.68 1.92
C LEU A 262 6.02 5.43 1.51
N SER A 263 6.94 5.29 2.47
CA SER A 263 8.33 4.90 2.22
C SER A 263 8.99 5.77 1.14
N MET A 264 9.31 5.23 -0.02
CA MET A 264 9.80 5.97 -1.19
C MET A 264 8.85 7.10 -1.62
N GLY A 265 7.53 6.87 -1.62
CA GLY A 265 6.53 7.89 -1.90
C GLY A 265 6.53 9.02 -0.86
N GLY A 266 6.80 8.71 0.41
CA GLY A 266 7.05 9.72 1.45
C GLY A 266 8.31 10.54 1.19
N MET A 267 9.37 9.90 0.67
CA MET A 267 10.60 10.62 0.24
C MET A 267 10.35 11.51 -0.97
N LEU A 268 9.54 11.07 -1.94
CA LEU A 268 9.14 11.91 -3.09
C LEU A 268 8.25 13.08 -2.63
N THR A 269 7.36 12.86 -1.67
CA THR A 269 6.58 13.95 -1.06
C THR A 269 7.50 14.99 -0.42
N ASN A 270 8.57 14.55 0.25
CA ASN A 270 9.60 15.43 0.84
C ASN A 270 10.45 16.14 -0.24
N SER A 271 10.98 15.40 -1.22
CA SER A 271 11.96 15.91 -2.18
C SER A 271 11.33 16.62 -3.38
N VAL A 272 10.09 16.32 -3.74
CA VAL A 272 9.38 16.94 -4.85
C VAL A 272 8.22 17.79 -4.35
N GLY A 273 7.30 17.20 -3.57
CA GLY A 273 6.11 17.91 -3.13
C GLY A 273 6.43 19.21 -2.38
N LEU A 274 7.32 19.15 -1.38
CA LEU A 274 7.71 20.31 -0.59
C LEU A 274 8.57 21.33 -1.34
N HIS A 275 9.07 21.03 -2.55
CA HIS A 275 9.69 22.02 -3.45
C HIS A 275 8.66 22.77 -4.31
N HIS A 276 7.41 22.24 -4.38
CA HIS A 276 6.28 22.83 -5.10
C HIS A 276 5.18 23.30 -4.15
N THR A 277 5.55 24.08 -3.13
CA THR A 277 4.61 24.59 -2.11
C THR A 277 3.65 25.66 -2.66
N ASP A 278 3.77 26.02 -3.91
CA ASP A 278 2.80 26.78 -4.69
C ASP A 278 1.71 25.90 -5.34
N MET A 279 1.88 24.59 -5.31
CA MET A 279 0.98 23.60 -5.94
C MET A 279 0.15 22.83 -4.92
N PHE A 280 0.65 22.63 -3.69
CA PHE A 280 0.04 21.80 -2.67
C PHE A 280 0.01 22.53 -1.32
N ALA A 281 -1.07 22.34 -0.55
CA ALA A 281 -1.18 22.89 0.81
C ALA A 281 -1.01 21.82 1.90
N TYR A 282 -1.13 20.54 1.60
CA TYR A 282 -1.08 19.45 2.58
C TYR A 282 -0.09 18.37 2.14
N TYR A 283 0.73 17.89 3.07
CA TYR A 283 1.76 16.90 2.83
C TYR A 283 1.73 15.77 3.85
N GLY A 284 1.77 14.52 3.38
CA GLY A 284 1.81 13.32 4.22
C GLY A 284 3.07 12.49 3.94
N LEU A 285 4.00 12.43 4.90
CA LEU A 285 5.25 11.68 4.82
C LEU A 285 5.11 10.41 5.65
N PHE A 286 4.61 9.31 5.05
CA PHE A 286 4.37 8.05 5.76
C PHE A 286 5.62 7.17 5.69
N SER A 287 6.29 6.95 6.82
CA SER A 287 7.55 6.22 6.89
C SER A 287 8.60 6.71 5.87
N GLY A 288 8.63 8.01 5.57
CA GLY A 288 9.46 8.60 4.51
C GLY A 288 10.97 8.58 4.80
N GLY A 289 11.37 8.22 6.00
CA GLY A 289 12.76 7.88 6.33
C GLY A 289 13.72 9.04 6.52
N THR A 290 13.40 10.26 6.14
CA THR A 290 14.26 11.44 6.23
C THR A 290 13.52 12.65 6.80
N PRO A 291 14.17 13.50 7.59
CA PRO A 291 13.60 14.79 7.99
C PRO A 291 13.22 15.63 6.76
N VAL A 292 12.32 16.60 6.95
CA VAL A 292 11.97 17.55 5.91
C VAL A 292 13.21 18.27 5.42
N SER A 293 13.47 18.15 4.12
CA SER A 293 14.57 18.84 3.46
C SER A 293 14.22 20.29 3.21
N GLN A 294 15.17 21.20 3.40
CA GLN A 294 15.04 22.63 3.08
C GLN A 294 13.73 23.26 3.60
N PRO A 295 13.38 23.16 4.89
CA PRO A 295 12.13 23.68 5.42
C PRO A 295 12.00 25.22 5.28
N GLU A 296 13.10 25.92 5.00
CA GLU A 296 13.14 27.36 4.75
C GLU A 296 12.46 27.79 3.46
N ILE A 297 12.30 26.90 2.46
CA ILE A 297 11.62 27.22 1.19
C ILE A 297 10.09 27.04 1.30
N ILE A 298 9.58 26.43 2.39
CA ILE A 298 8.17 26.16 2.57
C ILE A 298 7.35 27.45 2.68
N ARG A 299 6.42 27.65 1.77
CA ARG A 299 5.52 28.80 1.76
C ARG A 299 4.44 28.67 2.83
N LYS A 300 4.68 29.28 3.99
CA LYS A 300 3.77 29.24 5.16
C LYS A 300 2.41 29.91 4.92
N ASP A 301 2.31 30.76 3.91
CA ASP A 301 1.06 31.39 3.48
C ASP A 301 0.16 30.41 2.69
N ILE A 302 0.73 29.36 2.10
CA ILE A 302 0.02 28.32 1.33
C ILE A 302 -0.09 27.01 2.10
N VAL A 303 1.04 26.51 2.65
CA VAL A 303 1.10 25.21 3.30
C VAL A 303 0.29 25.24 4.60
N LYS A 304 -0.69 24.33 4.70
CA LYS A 304 -1.59 24.16 5.83
C LYS A 304 -1.14 23.08 6.80
N LEU A 305 -0.47 22.04 6.27
CA LEU A 305 -0.04 20.91 7.10
C LEU A 305 1.12 20.15 6.47
N VAL A 306 2.11 19.84 7.32
CA VAL A 306 3.09 18.77 7.08
C VAL A 306 2.83 17.68 8.11
N PHE A 307 2.46 16.47 7.68
CA PHE A 307 2.09 15.36 8.56
C PHE A 307 3.09 14.21 8.38
N GLU A 308 3.81 13.89 9.45
CA GLU A 308 4.80 12.83 9.47
C GLU A 308 4.29 11.61 10.23
N THR A 309 4.49 10.41 9.69
CA THR A 309 4.11 9.18 10.38
C THR A 309 5.17 8.11 10.27
N CYS A 310 5.20 7.20 11.24
CA CYS A 310 5.94 5.95 11.16
C CYS A 310 5.35 4.90 12.11
N GLY A 311 5.80 3.66 11.99
CA GLY A 311 5.54 2.64 12.99
C GLY A 311 6.34 2.91 14.28
N GLU A 312 5.80 2.47 15.42
CA GLU A 312 6.48 2.59 16.72
C GLU A 312 7.86 1.89 16.72
N LEU A 313 7.97 0.81 15.93
CA LEU A 313 9.20 0.02 15.80
C LEU A 313 10.16 0.55 14.73
N GLU A 314 9.91 1.74 14.18
CA GLU A 314 10.78 2.38 13.17
C GLU A 314 11.66 3.47 13.84
N TYR A 315 11.23 4.74 13.75
CA TYR A 315 12.02 5.89 14.21
C TYR A 315 11.14 7.03 14.78
N PRO A 316 10.28 6.74 15.77
CA PRO A 316 9.30 7.70 16.27
C PRO A 316 9.92 8.98 16.82
N ASP A 317 11.08 8.91 17.46
CA ASP A 317 11.73 10.08 18.04
C ASP A 317 12.22 11.06 16.97
N ARG A 318 12.57 10.55 15.78
CA ARG A 318 13.00 11.40 14.66
C ARG A 318 11.84 12.23 14.12
N ILE A 319 10.67 11.64 13.84
CA ILE A 319 9.53 12.40 13.33
C ILE A 319 8.99 13.40 14.35
N LYS A 320 9.08 13.09 15.65
CA LYS A 320 8.75 14.05 16.72
C LYS A 320 9.69 15.26 16.68
N ALA A 321 11.00 15.01 16.65
CA ALA A 321 12.00 16.08 16.62
C ALA A 321 11.89 16.95 15.36
N ASP A 322 11.61 16.34 14.18
CA ASP A 322 11.41 17.10 12.95
C ASP A 322 10.13 17.94 13.01
N THR A 323 9.02 17.37 13.47
CA THR A 323 7.77 18.11 13.71
C THR A 323 7.96 19.30 14.66
N GLU A 324 8.68 19.12 15.77
CA GLU A 324 9.00 20.20 16.70
C GLU A 324 9.81 21.30 16.05
N LYS A 325 10.83 20.93 15.23
CA LYS A 325 11.63 21.87 14.45
C LYS A 325 10.77 22.67 13.48
N LEU A 326 9.91 22.01 12.71
CA LEU A 326 9.02 22.66 11.74
C LEU A 326 8.08 23.65 12.43
N ASN A 327 7.45 23.25 13.53
CA ASN A 327 6.60 24.12 14.35
C ASN A 327 7.37 25.32 14.92
N GLY A 328 8.61 25.10 15.35
CA GLY A 328 9.51 26.20 15.80
C GLY A 328 9.85 27.19 14.68
N MET A 329 9.79 26.76 13.42
CA MET A 329 9.93 27.62 12.24
C MET A 329 8.61 28.26 11.80
N GLY A 330 7.49 27.99 12.48
CA GLY A 330 6.15 28.50 12.15
C GLY A 330 5.47 27.77 10.97
N ILE A 331 5.89 26.55 10.69
CA ILE A 331 5.25 25.63 9.75
C ILE A 331 4.33 24.74 10.57
N ASN A 332 3.05 24.67 10.22
CA ASN A 332 2.11 23.78 10.92
C ASN A 332 2.43 22.32 10.61
N ALA A 333 2.99 21.61 11.56
CA ALA A 333 3.37 20.22 11.45
C ALA A 333 2.77 19.38 12.58
N ALA A 334 2.40 18.15 12.24
CA ALA A 334 1.88 17.16 13.18
C ALA A 334 2.49 15.79 12.87
N TYR A 335 2.46 14.87 13.83
CA TYR A 335 2.94 13.52 13.63
C TYR A 335 1.98 12.48 14.20
N TYR A 336 2.09 11.26 13.71
CA TYR A 336 1.41 10.07 14.22
C TYR A 336 2.38 8.89 14.29
N VAL A 337 2.37 8.17 15.41
CA VAL A 337 3.14 6.93 15.59
C VAL A 337 2.17 5.77 15.66
N SER A 338 2.24 4.85 14.69
CA SER A 338 1.38 3.66 14.64
C SER A 338 1.82 2.64 15.68
N PRO A 339 0.98 2.33 16.70
CA PRO A 339 1.39 1.49 17.82
C PRO A 339 1.69 0.05 17.38
N GLY A 340 2.77 -0.53 17.89
CA GLY A 340 3.17 -1.93 17.72
C GLY A 340 3.52 -2.34 16.29
N THR A 341 3.66 -1.42 15.35
CA THR A 341 3.93 -1.70 13.94
C THR A 341 5.30 -1.20 13.49
N ALA A 342 5.78 -1.74 12.38
CA ALA A 342 7.04 -1.41 11.73
C ALA A 342 6.80 -0.82 10.33
N HIS A 343 7.74 -0.99 9.40
CA HIS A 343 7.65 -0.57 8.00
C HIS A 343 6.75 -1.52 7.21
N GLU A 344 5.43 -1.36 7.32
CA GLU A 344 4.43 -2.31 6.82
C GLU A 344 3.08 -1.67 6.55
N TRP A 345 2.22 -2.34 5.75
CA TRP A 345 0.92 -1.82 5.34
C TRP A 345 -0.01 -1.44 6.49
N GLN A 346 0.06 -2.11 7.63
CA GLN A 346 -0.74 -1.75 8.80
C GLN A 346 -0.39 -0.33 9.30
N THR A 347 0.91 0.03 9.30
CA THR A 347 1.36 1.39 9.59
C THR A 347 0.76 2.40 8.59
N TRP A 348 0.85 2.11 7.30
CA TRP A 348 0.48 3.07 6.25
C TRP A 348 -1.04 3.23 6.11
N ARG A 349 -1.83 2.18 6.32
CA ARG A 349 -3.29 2.26 6.41
C ARG A 349 -3.73 3.16 7.57
N ARG A 350 -3.14 2.98 8.77
CA ARG A 350 -3.38 3.86 9.91
C ARG A 350 -2.95 5.29 9.63
N SER A 351 -1.79 5.46 8.99
CA SER A 351 -1.29 6.77 8.58
C SER A 351 -2.26 7.49 7.65
N LEU A 352 -2.79 6.80 6.65
CA LEU A 352 -3.80 7.36 5.74
C LEU A 352 -5.11 7.69 6.48
N HIS A 353 -5.58 6.79 7.36
CA HIS A 353 -6.79 7.00 8.17
C HIS A 353 -6.67 8.26 9.04
N GLU A 354 -5.52 8.49 9.68
CA GLU A 354 -5.26 9.67 10.51
C GLU A 354 -5.02 10.95 9.69
N PHE A 355 -4.47 10.83 8.48
CA PHE A 355 -4.16 11.96 7.62
C PHE A 355 -5.40 12.54 6.92
N LEU A 356 -6.27 11.70 6.36
CA LEU A 356 -7.44 12.15 5.59
C LEU A 356 -8.33 13.12 6.34
N PRO A 357 -8.64 12.94 7.64
CA PRO A 357 -9.44 13.90 8.41
C PRO A 357 -8.81 15.28 8.62
N LEU A 358 -7.54 15.45 8.32
CA LEU A 358 -6.82 16.72 8.47
C LEU A 358 -6.83 17.56 7.19
N LEU A 359 -7.27 16.98 6.06
CA LEU A 359 -7.22 17.61 4.74
C LEU A 359 -8.41 18.55 4.50
N PHE A 360 -8.16 19.62 3.74
CA PHE A 360 -9.15 20.48 3.09
C PHE A 360 -10.16 21.15 4.07
N LYS A 361 -9.66 21.52 5.27
CA LYS A 361 -10.42 22.22 6.31
C LYS A 361 -10.23 23.73 6.25
#